data_89bf27d2e16cd085e55d92dd5668d768
#
_entry.id   89bf27d2e16cd085e55d92dd5668d768
#
_cell.length_a   1.000
_cell.length_b   1.000
_cell.length_c   1.000
_cell.angle_alpha   90.00
_cell.angle_beta   90.00
_cell.angle_gamma   90.00
#
_symmetry.space_group_name_H-M   'P 1'
#
loop_
_entity.id
_entity.type
_entity.pdbx_description
1 polymer ?
#
loop_
_entity_poly.entity_id
_entity_poly.type
_entity_poly.pdbx_seq_one_letter_code
_entity_poly.pdbx_strand_id
1 'polypeptide(L)'
;QVSTLVDEQAREMARTLRQRIEDSLGEEAHIAIASAHYHGINTLVKETVRRSGTVSDSVSDRIDRYALHRLLGIPIFLIAMYLTFMLTINVGGAFIDFFDIFAGALFVDGFADLLGLIGSPQWLTTILANGIGGGIQTMATFIPPIGFMFLCLSFLEDSGYMARAAFVMDRFMRFIGLPGKSFIPMLVGFGCNVPAIMATRTLDNERDRTLTIAMNPFMSCGARLPVYALFAAAFFPTGGQNLVFLLYLIGIGFAVITGLVLKNTLLRGEISPFVMELPPYHLPSWKSVVLRAYERLKTFMFRAGKVLIPVIAVLAFLNSYGSDGTFGNEDSENSVLASMSKTITPVLRPIGISDENWPATVGIFTGIFAKEAVVGTIDSLYSAMDAAAAGEPEEEESFSLFGKISEAFASIPAGLSGVADSLFDPLGIGIGDFSDREEAAKEMEVNSATLGSMVTLFEIGRASCRERV
;
A
#
# COMPACT_ATOMS: atom_id res chain seq x y z
N GLN A 1 13.14 17.10 -33.47
CA GLN A 1 12.19 17.18 -34.61
C GLN A 1 12.20 18.55 -35.33
N VAL A 2 12.51 19.67 -34.65
CA VAL A 2 12.64 21.00 -35.29
C VAL A 2 13.97 21.14 -36.07
N SER A 3 14.98 20.40 -35.66
CA SER A 3 16.32 20.48 -36.29
C SER A 3 16.40 20.00 -37.75
N THR A 4 15.41 19.25 -38.21
CA THR A 4 15.36 18.75 -39.60
C THR A 4 14.69 19.71 -40.60
N LEU A 5 14.06 20.79 -40.11
CA LEU A 5 13.34 21.75 -40.90
C LEU A 5 14.11 23.06 -41.18
N VAL A 6 15.29 23.22 -40.62
CA VAL A 6 16.09 24.46 -40.72
C VAL A 6 17.31 24.22 -41.60
N ASP A 7 17.54 25.13 -42.54
CA ASP A 7 18.69 25.13 -43.45
C ASP A 7 20.02 25.14 -42.70
N GLU A 8 21.03 24.47 -43.23
CA GLU A 8 22.34 24.26 -42.57
C GLU A 8 23.07 25.58 -42.33
N GLN A 9 22.93 26.55 -43.24
CA GLN A 9 23.45 27.91 -43.06
C GLN A 9 22.80 28.65 -41.89
N ALA A 10 21.51 28.49 -41.68
CA ALA A 10 20.81 29.07 -40.53
C ALA A 10 21.21 28.45 -39.19
N ARG A 11 21.55 27.16 -39.20
CA ARG A 11 22.07 26.46 -37.98
C ARG A 11 23.47 26.95 -37.60
N GLU A 12 24.32 27.16 -38.59
CA GLU A 12 25.68 27.63 -38.36
C GLU A 12 25.70 29.09 -37.90
N MET A 13 24.84 29.93 -38.45
CA MET A 13 24.62 31.30 -37.97
C MET A 13 24.06 31.32 -36.55
N ALA A 14 23.09 30.45 -36.21
CA ALA A 14 22.56 30.35 -34.87
C ALA A 14 23.61 29.88 -33.83
N ARG A 15 24.50 28.94 -34.21
CA ARG A 15 25.60 28.50 -33.34
C ARG A 15 26.61 29.63 -33.09
N THR A 16 26.96 30.38 -34.14
CA THR A 16 27.90 31.51 -34.04
C THR A 16 27.33 32.62 -33.17
N LEU A 17 26.04 32.94 -33.33
CA LEU A 17 25.35 33.94 -32.51
C LEU A 17 25.24 33.49 -31.06
N ARG A 18 24.91 32.22 -30.83
CA ARG A 18 24.86 31.65 -29.50
C ARG A 18 26.21 31.80 -28.80
N GLN A 19 27.28 31.41 -29.47
CA GLN A 19 28.62 31.47 -28.90
C GLN A 19 29.06 32.91 -28.60
N ARG A 20 28.72 33.88 -29.45
CA ARG A 20 28.96 35.30 -29.17
C ARG A 20 28.19 35.83 -27.95
N ILE A 21 26.95 35.40 -27.75
CA ILE A 21 26.15 35.77 -26.58
C ILE A 21 26.78 35.18 -25.31
N GLU A 22 27.14 33.89 -25.35
CA GLU A 22 27.78 33.21 -24.21
C GLU A 22 29.13 33.85 -23.88
N ASP A 23 29.96 34.16 -24.87
CA ASP A 23 31.27 34.83 -24.67
C ASP A 23 31.14 36.25 -24.14
N SER A 24 30.08 37.00 -24.55
CA SER A 24 29.88 38.39 -24.16
C SER A 24 29.25 38.55 -22.77
N LEU A 25 28.41 37.65 -22.35
CA LEU A 25 27.62 37.75 -21.12
C LEU A 25 28.16 36.82 -20.00
N GLY A 26 28.99 35.82 -20.32
CA GLY A 26 29.51 34.85 -19.38
C GLY A 26 28.45 33.87 -18.86
N GLU A 27 27.28 33.84 -19.51
CA GLU A 27 26.14 32.98 -19.15
C GLU A 27 25.66 32.23 -20.39
N GLU A 28 25.02 31.08 -20.19
CA GLU A 28 24.45 30.29 -21.29
C GLU A 28 23.39 31.10 -22.05
N ALA A 29 23.40 31.05 -23.39
CA ALA A 29 22.56 31.90 -24.24
C ALA A 29 21.05 31.78 -23.94
N HIS A 30 20.57 30.61 -23.53
CA HIS A 30 19.15 30.44 -23.16
C HIS A 30 18.78 31.15 -21.86
N ILE A 31 19.69 31.25 -20.91
CA ILE A 31 19.51 31.99 -19.64
C ILE A 31 19.51 33.49 -19.95
N ALA A 32 20.47 33.95 -20.76
CA ALA A 32 20.55 35.35 -21.18
C ALA A 32 19.30 35.84 -21.93
N ILE A 33 18.77 35.02 -22.85
CA ILE A 33 17.53 35.30 -23.58
C ILE A 33 16.33 35.33 -22.64
N ALA A 34 16.20 34.36 -21.75
CA ALA A 34 15.12 34.31 -20.76
C ALA A 34 15.19 35.56 -19.84
N SER A 35 16.38 35.91 -19.34
CA SER A 35 16.61 37.08 -18.49
C SER A 35 16.23 38.39 -19.20
N ALA A 36 16.60 38.53 -20.46
CA ALA A 36 16.25 39.70 -21.27
C ALA A 36 14.71 39.80 -21.50
N HIS A 37 14.04 38.68 -21.78
CA HIS A 37 12.58 38.64 -21.88
C HIS A 37 11.90 39.02 -20.56
N TYR A 38 12.33 38.44 -19.45
CA TYR A 38 11.78 38.80 -18.13
C TYR A 38 12.06 40.25 -17.76
N HIS A 39 13.22 40.80 -18.13
CA HIS A 39 13.53 42.20 -17.91
C HIS A 39 12.60 43.11 -18.73
N GLY A 40 12.38 42.80 -20.00
CA GLY A 40 11.43 43.53 -20.86
C GLY A 40 10.01 43.47 -20.32
N ILE A 41 9.55 42.28 -19.93
CA ILE A 41 8.23 42.08 -19.29
C ILE A 41 8.11 42.91 -17.99
N ASN A 42 9.12 42.87 -17.12
CA ASN A 42 9.12 43.61 -15.87
C ASN A 42 9.06 45.15 -16.11
N THR A 43 9.74 45.63 -17.14
CA THR A 43 9.70 47.05 -17.49
C THR A 43 8.29 47.43 -17.97
N LEU A 44 7.72 46.68 -18.88
CA LEU A 44 6.34 46.86 -19.33
C LEU A 44 5.32 46.79 -18.21
N VAL A 45 5.46 45.82 -17.31
CA VAL A 45 4.58 45.69 -16.13
C VAL A 45 4.71 46.90 -15.20
N LYS A 46 5.92 47.39 -14.95
CA LYS A 46 6.13 48.61 -14.14
C LYS A 46 5.50 49.85 -14.72
N GLU A 47 5.50 49.98 -16.03
CA GLU A 47 4.94 51.14 -16.75
C GLU A 47 3.41 51.08 -16.89
N THR A 48 2.87 49.86 -17.05
CA THR A 48 1.45 49.68 -17.40
C THR A 48 0.59 49.23 -16.20
N VAL A 49 1.14 48.50 -15.22
CA VAL A 49 0.40 48.03 -14.04
C VAL A 49 0.54 48.96 -12.88
N ARG A 50 -0.49 49.73 -12.61
CA ARG A 50 -0.59 50.50 -11.34
C ARG A 50 -1.12 49.57 -10.27
N ARG A 51 -0.25 49.15 -9.37
CA ARG A 51 -0.65 48.40 -8.17
C ARG A 51 -1.38 49.34 -7.21
N SER A 52 -2.69 49.24 -7.12
CA SER A 52 -3.55 50.06 -6.24
C SER A 52 -3.59 49.54 -4.81
N GLY A 53 -2.43 49.26 -4.20
CA GLY A 53 -2.34 48.84 -2.81
C GLY A 53 -1.38 47.67 -2.56
N THR A 54 -0.98 47.49 -1.34
CA THR A 54 -0.35 46.27 -0.86
C THR A 54 -1.43 45.18 -0.83
N VAL A 55 -1.15 44.03 -1.44
CA VAL A 55 -2.01 42.86 -1.28
C VAL A 55 -2.14 42.61 0.22
N SER A 56 -3.34 42.71 0.77
CA SER A 56 -3.57 42.35 2.16
C SER A 56 -3.20 40.90 2.34
N ASP A 57 -2.56 40.55 3.46
CA ASP A 57 -2.26 39.15 3.80
C ASP A 57 -3.49 38.29 3.54
N SER A 58 -3.44 37.47 2.53
CA SER A 58 -4.52 36.57 2.23
C SER A 58 -4.67 35.53 3.34
N VAL A 59 -5.83 34.93 3.49
CA VAL A 59 -6.04 33.84 4.46
C VAL A 59 -5.00 32.72 4.21
N SER A 60 -4.64 32.51 2.95
CA SER A 60 -3.59 31.57 2.57
C SER A 60 -2.23 31.93 3.17
N ASP A 61 -1.83 33.20 3.13
CA ASP A 61 -0.53 33.64 3.65
C ASP A 61 -0.46 33.49 5.19
N ARG A 62 -1.58 33.67 5.89
CA ARG A 62 -1.65 33.42 7.33
C ARG A 62 -1.50 31.92 7.67
N ILE A 63 -2.16 31.05 6.94
CA ILE A 63 -2.03 29.60 7.12
C ILE A 63 -0.61 29.18 6.77
N ASP A 64 -0.04 29.67 5.68
CA ASP A 64 1.30 29.35 5.20
C ASP A 64 2.39 29.76 6.19
N ARG A 65 2.19 30.81 6.98
CA ARG A 65 3.10 31.19 8.05
C ARG A 65 3.33 30.10 9.09
N TYR A 66 2.30 29.28 9.35
CA TYR A 66 2.37 28.12 10.25
C TYR A 66 2.72 26.84 9.50
N ALA A 67 2.08 26.57 8.38
CA ALA A 67 2.23 25.33 7.60
C ALA A 67 3.64 25.20 6.98
N LEU A 68 4.26 26.29 6.58
CA LEU A 68 5.63 26.33 6.03
C LEU A 68 6.69 26.65 7.08
N HIS A 69 6.30 26.82 8.35
CA HIS A 69 7.26 27.11 9.41
C HIS A 69 8.22 25.92 9.62
N ARG A 70 9.52 26.23 9.74
CA ARG A 70 10.60 25.23 9.80
C ARG A 70 10.41 24.16 10.89
N LEU A 71 9.84 24.53 12.03
CA LEU A 71 9.61 23.60 13.16
C LEU A 71 8.15 23.12 13.22
N LEU A 72 7.16 23.97 12.88
CA LEU A 72 5.73 23.61 12.95
C LEU A 72 5.23 22.88 11.71
N GLY A 73 5.86 23.09 10.56
CA GLY A 73 5.43 22.44 9.31
C GLY A 73 5.48 20.92 9.37
N ILE A 74 6.51 20.34 10.02
CA ILE A 74 6.63 18.89 10.16
C ILE A 74 5.54 18.32 11.09
N PRO A 75 5.30 18.82 12.31
CA PRO A 75 4.18 18.39 13.14
C PRO A 75 2.80 18.54 12.48
N ILE A 76 2.53 19.67 11.82
CA ILE A 76 1.26 19.89 11.10
C ILE A 76 1.10 18.85 10.00
N PHE A 77 2.17 18.58 9.27
CA PHE A 77 2.19 17.53 8.24
C PHE A 77 1.90 16.14 8.84
N LEU A 78 2.57 15.78 9.94
CA LEU A 78 2.35 14.50 10.61
C LEU A 78 0.90 14.36 11.11
N ILE A 79 0.30 15.43 11.67
CA ILE A 79 -1.10 15.43 12.10
C ILE A 79 -2.04 15.26 10.90
N ALA A 80 -1.82 15.96 9.79
CA ALA A 80 -2.66 15.83 8.60
C ALA A 80 -2.61 14.39 8.03
N MET A 81 -1.42 13.79 8.02
CA MET A 81 -1.26 12.41 7.57
C MET A 81 -1.85 11.40 8.54
N TYR A 82 -1.64 11.63 9.82
CA TYR A 82 -2.24 10.85 10.88
C TYR A 82 -3.77 10.80 10.72
N LEU A 83 -4.43 11.94 10.57
CA LEU A 83 -5.87 12.01 10.33
C LEU A 83 -6.29 11.27 9.05
N THR A 84 -5.48 11.37 8.00
CA THR A 84 -5.74 10.66 6.74
C THR A 84 -5.69 9.15 6.93
N PHE A 85 -4.65 8.64 7.61
CA PHE A 85 -4.52 7.20 7.85
C PHE A 85 -5.57 6.70 8.85
N MET A 86 -5.83 7.43 9.92
CA MET A 86 -6.88 7.12 10.89
C MET A 86 -8.25 6.97 10.19
N LEU A 87 -8.61 7.90 9.32
CA LEU A 87 -9.86 7.87 8.60
C LEU A 87 -9.91 6.71 7.59
N THR A 88 -8.79 6.42 6.94
CA THR A 88 -8.67 5.31 5.97
C THR A 88 -8.79 3.96 6.66
N ILE A 89 -8.08 3.76 7.78
CA ILE A 89 -8.03 2.47 8.47
C ILE A 89 -9.34 2.24 9.23
N ASN A 90 -9.76 3.17 10.06
CA ASN A 90 -10.91 2.95 10.94
C ASN A 90 -12.24 3.02 10.16
N VAL A 91 -12.47 4.10 9.39
CA VAL A 91 -13.73 4.23 8.64
C VAL A 91 -13.73 3.31 7.41
N GLY A 92 -12.59 3.20 6.70
CA GLY A 92 -12.47 2.27 5.58
C GLY A 92 -12.55 0.81 6.03
N GLY A 93 -11.93 0.48 7.17
CA GLY A 93 -11.96 -0.86 7.78
C GLY A 93 -13.37 -1.32 8.14
N ALA A 94 -14.19 -0.45 8.72
CA ALA A 94 -15.56 -0.76 9.12
C ALA A 94 -16.46 -1.29 7.98
N PHE A 95 -16.08 -1.12 6.73
CA PHE A 95 -16.81 -1.61 5.57
C PHE A 95 -16.18 -2.86 4.94
N ILE A 96 -15.04 -3.34 5.43
CA ILE A 96 -14.36 -4.50 4.84
C ILE A 96 -15.25 -5.74 4.91
N ASP A 97 -15.78 -6.05 6.09
CA ASP A 97 -16.62 -7.25 6.34
C ASP A 97 -17.88 -7.26 5.47
N PHE A 98 -18.48 -6.07 5.28
CA PHE A 98 -19.61 -5.96 4.35
C PHE A 98 -19.23 -6.43 2.94
N PHE A 99 -18.13 -5.95 2.41
CA PHE A 99 -17.68 -6.30 1.06
C PHE A 99 -17.21 -7.75 0.98
N ASP A 100 -16.59 -8.25 2.03
CA ASP A 100 -16.10 -9.62 2.11
C ASP A 100 -17.27 -10.62 2.13
N ILE A 101 -18.17 -10.49 3.11
CA ILE A 101 -19.33 -11.39 3.25
C ILE A 101 -20.25 -11.28 2.04
N PHE A 102 -20.50 -10.06 1.54
CA PHE A 102 -21.37 -9.85 0.38
C PHE A 102 -20.79 -10.47 -0.89
N ALA A 103 -19.49 -10.24 -1.16
CA ALA A 103 -18.84 -10.79 -2.35
C ALA A 103 -18.63 -12.31 -2.23
N GLY A 104 -18.30 -12.81 -1.03
CA GLY A 104 -18.20 -14.23 -0.73
C GLY A 104 -19.52 -14.95 -0.98
N ALA A 105 -20.60 -14.47 -0.37
CA ALA A 105 -21.94 -15.05 -0.55
C ALA A 105 -22.41 -15.07 -2.00
N LEU A 106 -22.03 -14.07 -2.81
CA LEU A 106 -22.48 -13.97 -4.20
C LEU A 106 -21.57 -14.73 -5.18
N PHE A 107 -20.25 -14.56 -5.08
CA PHE A 107 -19.29 -15.03 -6.09
C PHE A 107 -18.59 -16.33 -5.71
N VAL A 108 -18.55 -16.69 -4.42
CA VAL A 108 -17.98 -17.94 -3.94
C VAL A 108 -19.09 -18.94 -3.65
N ASP A 109 -19.81 -18.76 -2.56
CA ASP A 109 -20.79 -19.71 -2.04
C ASP A 109 -21.99 -19.86 -2.99
N GLY A 110 -22.63 -18.73 -3.36
CA GLY A 110 -23.80 -18.74 -4.24
C GLY A 110 -23.47 -19.25 -5.65
N PHE A 111 -22.24 -19.01 -6.13
CA PHE A 111 -21.79 -19.51 -7.41
C PHE A 111 -21.42 -20.99 -7.32
N ALA A 112 -20.85 -21.46 -6.21
CA ALA A 112 -20.59 -22.88 -5.93
C ALA A 112 -21.89 -23.68 -5.88
N ASP A 113 -22.90 -23.18 -5.17
CA ASP A 113 -24.23 -23.80 -5.11
C ASP A 113 -24.90 -23.89 -6.48
N LEU A 114 -24.84 -22.81 -7.26
CA LEU A 114 -25.39 -22.80 -8.63
C LEU A 114 -24.71 -23.85 -9.51
N LEU A 115 -23.38 -23.98 -9.43
CA LEU A 115 -22.62 -25.01 -10.16
C LEU A 115 -22.94 -26.41 -9.66
N GLY A 116 -23.15 -26.58 -8.36
CA GLY A 116 -23.59 -27.84 -7.74
C GLY A 116 -24.97 -28.29 -8.25
N LEU A 117 -25.93 -27.38 -8.36
CA LEU A 117 -27.28 -27.66 -8.93
C LEU A 117 -27.25 -28.13 -10.40
N ILE A 118 -26.27 -27.62 -11.16
CA ILE A 118 -26.08 -28.02 -12.59
C ILE A 118 -25.30 -29.35 -12.70
N GLY A 119 -24.77 -29.87 -11.58
CA GLY A 119 -23.96 -31.10 -11.56
C GLY A 119 -22.57 -30.93 -12.17
N SER A 120 -21.98 -29.74 -11.98
CA SER A 120 -20.65 -29.43 -12.49
C SER A 120 -19.57 -30.25 -11.79
N PRO A 121 -18.51 -30.67 -12.52
CA PRO A 121 -17.39 -31.39 -11.93
C PRO A 121 -16.65 -30.51 -10.94
N GLN A 122 -16.14 -31.10 -9.87
CA GLN A 122 -15.50 -30.40 -8.73
C GLN A 122 -14.35 -29.45 -9.15
N TRP A 123 -13.53 -29.87 -10.13
CA TRP A 123 -12.46 -29.02 -10.65
C TRP A 123 -12.95 -27.68 -11.25
N LEU A 124 -14.15 -27.69 -11.84
CA LEU A 124 -14.73 -26.48 -12.42
C LEU A 124 -15.26 -25.54 -11.33
N THR A 125 -15.88 -26.11 -10.30
CA THR A 125 -16.34 -25.35 -9.13
C THR A 125 -15.16 -24.69 -8.42
N THR A 126 -14.08 -25.44 -8.16
CA THR A 126 -12.85 -24.89 -7.56
C THR A 126 -12.25 -23.71 -8.35
N ILE A 127 -12.14 -23.84 -9.67
CA ILE A 127 -11.56 -22.75 -10.47
C ILE A 127 -12.49 -21.54 -10.53
N LEU A 128 -13.78 -21.75 -10.73
CA LEU A 128 -14.73 -20.65 -10.95
C LEU A 128 -15.20 -20.02 -9.66
N ALA A 129 -15.62 -20.80 -8.67
CA ALA A 129 -16.11 -20.28 -7.40
C ALA A 129 -14.94 -19.90 -6.47
N ASN A 130 -14.09 -20.86 -6.08
CA ASN A 130 -13.00 -20.58 -5.12
C ASN A 130 -11.88 -19.76 -5.75
N GLY A 131 -11.53 -20.00 -7.02
CA GLY A 131 -10.46 -19.29 -7.70
C GLY A 131 -10.87 -17.89 -8.17
N ILE A 132 -11.79 -17.80 -9.13
CA ILE A 132 -12.21 -16.52 -9.70
C ILE A 132 -13.11 -15.77 -8.73
N GLY A 133 -14.09 -16.45 -8.12
CA GLY A 133 -14.99 -15.89 -7.12
C GLY A 133 -14.21 -15.37 -5.91
N GLY A 134 -13.34 -16.20 -5.31
CA GLY A 134 -12.46 -15.79 -4.21
C GLY A 134 -11.51 -14.65 -4.58
N GLY A 135 -11.03 -14.60 -5.83
CA GLY A 135 -10.27 -13.47 -6.34
C GLY A 135 -11.09 -12.18 -6.43
N ILE A 136 -12.37 -12.26 -6.81
CA ILE A 136 -13.29 -11.12 -6.83
C ILE A 136 -13.62 -10.69 -5.40
N GLN A 137 -13.87 -11.62 -4.48
CA GLN A 137 -14.09 -11.38 -3.07
C GLN A 137 -12.91 -10.61 -2.46
N THR A 138 -11.69 -11.13 -2.61
CA THR A 138 -10.47 -10.46 -2.14
C THR A 138 -10.31 -9.06 -2.75
N MET A 139 -10.66 -8.87 -4.03
CA MET A 139 -10.64 -7.53 -4.63
C MET A 139 -11.71 -6.61 -4.05
N ALA A 140 -12.87 -7.13 -3.66
CA ALA A 140 -13.94 -6.34 -3.08
C ALA A 140 -13.55 -5.77 -1.71
N THR A 141 -12.81 -6.52 -0.88
CA THR A 141 -12.33 -6.05 0.42
C THR A 141 -11.38 -4.85 0.32
N PHE A 142 -10.74 -4.63 -0.82
CA PHE A 142 -9.88 -3.44 -1.05
C PHE A 142 -10.67 -2.18 -1.40
N ILE A 143 -11.93 -2.29 -1.81
CA ILE A 143 -12.74 -1.13 -2.25
C ILE A 143 -12.84 -0.06 -1.15
N PRO A 144 -13.27 -0.38 0.09
CA PRO A 144 -13.45 0.65 1.10
C PRO A 144 -12.13 1.31 1.54
N PRO A 145 -11.10 0.61 2.01
CA PRO A 145 -9.89 1.27 2.50
C PRO A 145 -9.17 2.07 1.41
N ILE A 146 -9.08 1.55 0.19
CA ILE A 146 -8.45 2.28 -0.92
C ILE A 146 -9.33 3.44 -1.39
N GLY A 147 -10.65 3.27 -1.39
CA GLY A 147 -11.61 4.32 -1.71
C GLY A 147 -11.50 5.51 -0.75
N PHE A 148 -11.49 5.27 0.55
CA PHE A 148 -11.30 6.31 1.57
C PHE A 148 -9.92 6.95 1.48
N MET A 149 -8.87 6.17 1.24
CA MET A 149 -7.54 6.71 1.03
C MET A 149 -7.49 7.68 -0.16
N PHE A 150 -8.04 7.30 -1.31
CA PHE A 150 -8.08 8.19 -2.48
C PHE A 150 -8.96 9.41 -2.26
N LEU A 151 -10.03 9.29 -1.48
CA LEU A 151 -10.88 10.40 -1.11
C LEU A 151 -10.13 11.42 -0.27
N CYS A 152 -9.44 10.97 0.79
CA CYS A 152 -8.62 11.83 1.64
C CYS A 152 -7.47 12.48 0.87
N LEU A 153 -6.74 11.69 0.06
CA LEU A 153 -5.65 12.22 -0.76
C LEU A 153 -6.14 13.24 -1.79
N SER A 154 -7.28 12.99 -2.45
CA SER A 154 -7.86 13.93 -3.41
C SER A 154 -8.34 15.21 -2.71
N PHE A 155 -8.83 15.12 -1.48
CA PHE A 155 -9.17 16.28 -0.67
C PHE A 155 -7.93 17.12 -0.31
N LEU A 156 -6.85 16.49 0.16
CA LEU A 156 -5.58 17.18 0.49
C LEU A 156 -4.92 17.78 -0.76
N GLU A 157 -5.01 17.11 -1.90
CA GLU A 157 -4.49 17.59 -3.17
C GLU A 157 -5.28 18.82 -3.66
N ASP A 158 -6.62 18.72 -3.66
CA ASP A 158 -7.50 19.78 -4.12
C ASP A 158 -7.48 21.00 -3.20
N SER A 159 -7.27 20.83 -1.89
CA SER A 159 -7.11 21.93 -0.94
C SER A 159 -5.83 22.76 -1.15
N GLY A 160 -4.84 22.24 -1.91
CA GLY A 160 -3.53 22.83 -2.09
C GLY A 160 -2.52 22.51 -0.98
N TYR A 161 -2.87 21.66 0.00
CA TYR A 161 -1.98 21.30 1.10
C TYR A 161 -0.78 20.45 0.64
N MET A 162 -0.97 19.57 -0.34
CA MET A 162 0.10 18.66 -0.80
C MET A 162 1.32 19.41 -1.35
N ALA A 163 1.13 20.57 -1.97
CA ALA A 163 2.23 21.43 -2.43
C ALA A 163 3.11 21.91 -1.26
N ARG A 164 2.48 22.27 -0.13
CA ARG A 164 3.18 22.71 1.09
C ARG A 164 3.91 21.56 1.77
N ALA A 165 3.29 20.39 1.83
CA ALA A 165 3.93 19.19 2.35
C ALA A 165 5.19 18.83 1.56
N ALA A 166 5.14 18.90 0.22
CA ALA A 166 6.31 18.69 -0.64
C ALA A 166 7.41 19.73 -0.39
N PHE A 167 7.04 20.97 -0.17
CA PHE A 167 7.98 22.08 0.12
C PHE A 167 8.67 21.87 1.48
N VAL A 168 7.93 21.56 2.53
CA VAL A 168 8.47 21.32 3.88
C VAL A 168 9.48 20.17 3.87
N MET A 169 9.19 19.11 3.11
CA MET A 169 10.03 17.91 3.04
C MET A 169 11.15 18.00 2.01
N ASP A 170 11.20 19.01 1.17
CA ASP A 170 12.19 19.16 0.08
C ASP A 170 13.63 19.06 0.59
N ARG A 171 13.95 19.68 1.73
CA ARG A 171 15.29 19.62 2.31
C ARG A 171 15.72 18.18 2.64
N PHE A 172 14.81 17.38 3.21
CA PHE A 172 15.08 15.98 3.54
C PHE A 172 15.23 15.14 2.27
N MET A 173 14.36 15.35 1.29
CA MET A 173 14.39 14.63 0.02
C MET A 173 15.66 14.93 -0.78
N ARG A 174 16.15 16.15 -0.80
CA ARG A 174 17.42 16.52 -1.45
C ARG A 174 18.62 15.83 -0.82
N PHE A 175 18.63 15.55 0.48
CA PHE A 175 19.67 14.76 1.12
C PHE A 175 19.76 13.35 0.50
N ILE A 176 18.62 12.74 0.23
CA ILE A 176 18.55 11.42 -0.42
C ILE A 176 18.85 11.50 -1.93
N GLY A 177 18.75 12.69 -2.52
CA GLY A 177 19.00 12.94 -3.95
C GLY A 177 17.74 12.98 -4.81
N LEU A 178 16.61 13.33 -4.20
CA LEU A 178 15.31 13.47 -4.81
C LEU A 178 14.75 14.88 -4.65
N PRO A 179 13.92 15.38 -5.59
CA PRO A 179 13.17 16.61 -5.40
C PRO A 179 12.04 16.42 -4.39
N GLY A 180 11.61 17.50 -3.74
CA GLY A 180 10.50 17.48 -2.76
C GLY A 180 9.21 16.85 -3.27
N LYS A 181 8.89 16.97 -4.56
CA LYS A 181 7.73 16.31 -5.20
C LYS A 181 7.73 14.79 -5.02
N SER A 182 8.91 14.15 -4.92
CA SER A 182 9.03 12.69 -4.72
C SER A 182 8.53 12.23 -3.37
N PHE A 183 8.41 13.15 -2.40
CA PHE A 183 7.89 12.82 -1.09
C PHE A 183 6.40 12.39 -1.12
N ILE A 184 5.61 12.99 -2.01
CA ILE A 184 4.17 12.68 -2.14
C ILE A 184 3.95 11.20 -2.48
N PRO A 185 4.56 10.63 -3.56
CA PRO A 185 4.48 9.18 -3.82
C PRO A 185 4.98 8.32 -2.66
N MET A 186 6.09 8.68 -2.03
CA MET A 186 6.63 7.91 -0.91
C MET A 186 5.68 7.87 0.29
N LEU A 187 5.03 9.00 0.55
CA LEU A 187 4.04 9.08 1.61
C LEU A 187 2.82 8.18 1.35
N VAL A 188 2.29 8.23 0.12
CA VAL A 188 1.20 7.33 -0.29
C VAL A 188 1.61 5.86 -0.11
N GLY A 189 2.92 5.56 -0.20
CA GLY A 189 3.50 4.23 0.03
C GLY A 189 3.25 3.65 1.42
N PHE A 190 3.09 4.47 2.45
CA PHE A 190 2.67 4.01 3.77
C PHE A 190 1.21 3.52 3.81
N GLY A 191 0.35 4.05 2.94
CA GLY A 191 -1.00 3.52 2.76
C GLY A 191 -1.01 2.32 1.83
N CYS A 192 -0.52 2.49 0.59
CA CYS A 192 -0.46 1.44 -0.42
C CYS A 192 0.62 1.73 -1.47
N ASN A 193 1.51 0.75 -1.70
CA ASN A 193 2.61 0.88 -2.66
C ASN A 193 2.13 1.01 -4.12
N VAL A 194 1.00 0.42 -4.49
CA VAL A 194 0.52 0.46 -5.89
C VAL A 194 0.13 1.87 -6.33
N PRO A 195 -0.78 2.59 -5.62
CA PRO A 195 -1.05 3.99 -5.94
C PRO A 195 0.18 4.90 -5.75
N ALA A 196 1.07 4.58 -4.81
CA ALA A 196 2.33 5.29 -4.63
C ALA A 196 3.20 5.26 -5.90
N ILE A 197 3.43 4.07 -6.45
CA ILE A 197 4.16 3.89 -7.71
C ILE A 197 3.42 4.59 -8.87
N MET A 198 2.09 4.51 -8.91
CA MET A 198 1.32 5.23 -9.94
C MET A 198 1.46 6.75 -9.82
N ALA A 199 1.55 7.29 -8.60
CA ALA A 199 1.73 8.72 -8.35
C ALA A 199 3.13 9.22 -8.78
N THR A 200 4.14 8.35 -8.90
CA THR A 200 5.47 8.76 -9.40
C THR A 200 5.44 9.30 -10.83
N ARG A 201 4.36 9.06 -11.59
CA ARG A 201 4.17 9.62 -12.94
C ARG A 201 4.09 11.14 -12.97
N THR A 202 3.83 11.78 -11.83
CA THR A 202 3.86 13.23 -11.67
C THR A 202 5.27 13.81 -11.63
N LEU A 203 6.29 12.95 -11.55
CA LEU A 203 7.69 13.36 -11.57
C LEU A 203 8.17 13.49 -13.02
N ASP A 204 8.72 14.65 -13.34
CA ASP A 204 9.12 15.01 -14.70
C ASP A 204 10.39 14.24 -15.14
N ASN A 205 11.31 13.99 -14.21
CA ASN A 205 12.58 13.32 -14.49
C ASN A 205 12.45 11.80 -14.31
N GLU A 206 12.85 11.04 -15.33
CA GLU A 206 12.82 9.58 -15.30
C GLU A 206 13.72 8.97 -14.22
N ARG A 207 14.87 9.58 -13.97
CA ARG A 207 15.77 9.19 -12.90
C ARG A 207 15.10 9.28 -11.53
N ASP A 208 14.50 10.42 -11.23
CA ASP A 208 13.84 10.67 -9.94
C ASP A 208 12.63 9.76 -9.76
N ARG A 209 11.89 9.51 -10.85
CA ARG A 209 10.79 8.55 -10.88
C ARG A 209 11.26 7.13 -10.57
N THR A 210 12.30 6.66 -11.23
CA THR A 210 12.84 5.30 -11.04
C THR A 210 13.38 5.13 -9.62
N LEU A 211 14.10 6.13 -9.09
CA LEU A 211 14.62 6.12 -7.74
C LEU A 211 13.49 6.05 -6.70
N THR A 212 12.43 6.85 -6.88
CA THR A 212 11.27 6.85 -6.01
C THR A 212 10.53 5.51 -6.07
N ILE A 213 10.38 4.90 -7.26
CA ILE A 213 9.78 3.57 -7.42
C ILE A 213 10.58 2.51 -6.67
N ALA A 214 11.91 2.55 -6.75
CA ALA A 214 12.78 1.58 -6.08
C ALA A 214 12.74 1.68 -4.55
N MET A 215 12.47 2.86 -4.00
CA MET A 215 12.36 3.09 -2.56
C MET A 215 10.99 2.70 -1.98
N ASN A 216 9.92 2.82 -2.75
CA ASN A 216 8.55 2.58 -2.29
C ASN A 216 8.29 1.20 -1.67
N PRO A 217 8.82 0.07 -2.17
CA PRO A 217 8.57 -1.25 -1.58
C PRO A 217 9.04 -1.41 -0.13
N PHE A 218 9.98 -0.58 0.32
CA PHE A 218 10.46 -0.59 1.70
C PHE A 218 9.53 0.16 2.66
N MET A 219 8.61 0.98 2.14
CA MET A 219 7.58 1.62 2.97
C MET A 219 6.57 0.58 3.42
N SER A 220 6.44 0.40 4.74
CA SER A 220 5.47 -0.54 5.30
C SER A 220 4.06 0.03 5.17
N CYS A 221 3.22 -0.63 4.38
CA CYS A 221 1.83 -0.21 4.17
C CYS A 221 0.90 -0.88 5.20
N GLY A 222 -0.32 -0.33 5.33
CA GLY A 222 -1.34 -0.82 6.27
C GLY A 222 -1.64 -2.32 6.14
N ALA A 223 -1.60 -2.88 4.92
CA ALA A 223 -1.80 -4.31 4.71
C ALA A 223 -0.67 -5.23 5.23
N ARG A 224 0.46 -4.68 5.68
CA ARG A 224 1.51 -5.44 6.38
C ARG A 224 1.33 -5.44 7.89
N LEU A 225 0.54 -4.50 8.41
CA LEU A 225 0.34 -4.36 9.85
C LEU A 225 -0.27 -5.61 10.49
N PRO A 226 -1.33 -6.26 9.94
CA PRO A 226 -1.87 -7.49 10.51
C PRO A 226 -0.83 -8.62 10.59
N VAL A 227 0.01 -8.77 9.56
CA VAL A 227 1.09 -9.76 9.58
C VAL A 227 2.13 -9.45 10.67
N TYR A 228 2.52 -8.18 10.82
CA TYR A 228 3.45 -7.78 11.89
C TYR A 228 2.83 -7.99 13.27
N ALA A 229 1.54 -7.68 13.43
CA ALA A 229 0.80 -7.86 14.65
C ALA A 229 0.69 -9.36 15.02
N LEU A 230 0.33 -10.21 14.06
CA LEU A 230 0.25 -11.67 14.26
C LEU A 230 1.58 -12.24 14.77
N PHE A 231 2.69 -11.93 14.10
CA PHE A 231 4.00 -12.40 14.54
C PHE A 231 4.46 -11.77 15.85
N ALA A 232 4.12 -10.49 16.08
CA ALA A 232 4.43 -9.84 17.36
C ALA A 232 3.65 -10.47 18.51
N ALA A 233 2.37 -10.75 18.34
CA ALA A 233 1.53 -11.41 19.34
C ALA A 233 2.00 -12.85 19.60
N ALA A 234 2.36 -13.59 18.54
CA ALA A 234 2.82 -14.96 18.68
C ALA A 234 4.15 -15.08 19.45
N PHE A 235 5.13 -14.21 19.16
CA PHE A 235 6.51 -14.37 19.65
C PHE A 235 6.93 -13.37 20.73
N PHE A 236 6.24 -12.23 20.85
CA PHE A 236 6.57 -11.14 21.77
C PHE A 236 5.32 -10.68 22.55
N PRO A 237 4.79 -11.51 23.47
CA PRO A 237 3.56 -11.19 24.23
C PRO A 237 3.68 -9.88 25.01
N THR A 238 4.90 -9.48 25.39
CA THR A 238 5.19 -8.20 26.04
C THR A 238 6.07 -7.34 25.15
N GLY A 239 5.62 -6.13 24.82
CA GLY A 239 6.39 -5.18 24.00
C GLY A 239 6.31 -5.39 22.49
N GLY A 240 5.36 -6.17 21.99
CA GLY A 240 5.13 -6.39 20.55
C GLY A 240 4.93 -5.08 19.76
N GLN A 241 4.31 -4.07 20.37
CA GLN A 241 4.15 -2.72 19.82
C GLN A 241 5.50 -2.09 19.45
N ASN A 242 6.50 -2.22 20.31
CA ASN A 242 7.84 -1.68 20.07
C ASN A 242 8.53 -2.39 18.90
N LEU A 243 8.27 -3.70 18.73
CA LEU A 243 8.78 -4.47 17.60
C LEU A 243 8.15 -3.99 16.28
N VAL A 244 6.84 -3.82 16.25
CA VAL A 244 6.13 -3.29 15.07
C VAL A 244 6.66 -1.92 14.70
N PHE A 245 6.78 -1.01 15.67
CA PHE A 245 7.34 0.33 15.44
C PHE A 245 8.79 0.26 14.92
N LEU A 246 9.61 -0.62 15.48
CA LEU A 246 10.99 -0.84 15.03
C LEU A 246 11.04 -1.33 13.57
N LEU A 247 10.13 -2.24 13.16
CA LEU A 247 10.04 -2.71 11.78
C LEU A 247 9.70 -1.58 10.79
N TYR A 248 8.84 -0.63 11.18
CA TYR A 248 8.56 0.57 10.37
C TYR A 248 9.82 1.44 10.23
N LEU A 249 10.56 1.67 11.33
CA LEU A 249 11.81 2.44 11.29
C LEU A 249 12.88 1.76 10.43
N ILE A 250 13.01 0.45 10.54
CA ILE A 250 13.92 -0.35 9.72
C ILE A 250 13.53 -0.22 8.23
N GLY A 251 12.24 -0.30 7.90
CA GLY A 251 11.75 -0.12 6.54
C GLY A 251 12.13 1.26 5.97
N ILE A 252 11.91 2.34 6.72
CA ILE A 252 12.32 3.70 6.35
C ILE A 252 13.84 3.77 6.16
N GLY A 253 14.60 3.15 7.07
CA GLY A 253 16.07 3.09 6.98
C GLY A 253 16.53 2.42 5.70
N PHE A 254 15.97 1.28 5.34
CA PHE A 254 16.27 0.58 4.06
C PHE A 254 15.86 1.39 2.84
N ALA A 255 14.72 2.11 2.88
CA ALA A 255 14.34 3.00 1.80
C ALA A 255 15.39 4.09 1.58
N VAL A 256 15.84 4.75 2.65
CA VAL A 256 16.89 5.79 2.59
C VAL A 256 18.21 5.22 2.09
N ILE A 257 18.65 4.07 2.61
CA ILE A 257 19.88 3.38 2.16
C ILE A 257 19.78 3.04 0.67
N THR A 258 18.66 2.47 0.23
CA THR A 258 18.43 2.15 -1.19
C THR A 258 18.52 3.41 -2.06
N GLY A 259 17.90 4.51 -1.61
CA GLY A 259 17.97 5.80 -2.30
C GLY A 259 19.42 6.30 -2.43
N LEU A 260 20.20 6.27 -1.35
CA LEU A 260 21.59 6.70 -1.33
C LEU A 260 22.48 5.80 -2.19
N VAL A 261 22.29 4.49 -2.12
CA VAL A 261 23.08 3.52 -2.93
C VAL A 261 22.79 3.72 -4.41
N LEU A 262 21.53 3.76 -4.82
CA LEU A 262 21.15 3.93 -6.22
C LEU A 262 21.58 5.29 -6.77
N LYS A 263 21.44 6.37 -5.99
CA LYS A 263 21.94 7.70 -6.35
C LYS A 263 23.43 7.69 -6.67
N ASN A 264 24.23 6.97 -5.88
CA ASN A 264 25.68 6.97 -6.02
C ASN A 264 26.21 5.94 -7.03
N THR A 265 25.39 4.94 -7.41
CA THR A 265 25.78 3.84 -8.30
C THR A 265 25.13 3.96 -9.70
N LEU A 266 23.88 3.49 -9.81
CA LEU A 266 23.18 3.30 -11.09
C LEU A 266 22.52 4.59 -11.61
N LEU A 267 21.97 5.40 -10.69
CA LEU A 267 21.13 6.57 -11.03
C LEU A 267 21.87 7.87 -10.69
N ARG A 268 23.12 8.00 -11.17
CA ARG A 268 23.92 9.22 -11.03
C ARG A 268 23.32 10.34 -11.89
N GLY A 269 23.32 11.56 -11.37
CA GLY A 269 22.82 12.74 -12.09
C GLY A 269 22.47 13.88 -11.13
N GLU A 270 22.18 15.03 -11.70
CA GLU A 270 21.75 16.20 -10.96
C GLU A 270 20.27 16.06 -10.53
N ILE A 271 19.95 16.61 -9.38
CA ILE A 271 18.57 16.65 -8.85
C ILE A 271 17.82 17.69 -9.67
N SER A 272 16.64 17.35 -10.15
CA SER A 272 15.78 18.34 -10.82
C SER A 272 15.51 19.52 -9.91
N PRO A 273 15.69 20.76 -10.37
CA PRO A 273 15.40 21.94 -9.56
C PRO A 273 13.91 21.94 -9.19
N PHE A 274 13.65 22.05 -7.89
CA PHE A 274 12.29 22.12 -7.38
C PHE A 274 11.83 23.57 -7.33
N VAL A 275 11.12 23.98 -8.38
CA VAL A 275 10.40 25.25 -8.43
C VAL A 275 8.92 24.94 -8.54
N MET A 276 8.16 25.25 -7.50
CA MET A 276 6.71 25.05 -7.49
C MET A 276 6.03 26.30 -6.96
N GLU A 277 5.12 26.84 -7.75
CA GLU A 277 4.21 27.86 -7.27
C GLU A 277 3.23 27.22 -6.28
N LEU A 278 3.06 27.88 -5.12
CA LEU A 278 2.11 27.44 -4.11
C LEU A 278 0.71 27.96 -4.49
N PRO A 279 -0.21 27.08 -4.90
CA PRO A 279 -1.58 27.52 -5.20
C PRO A 279 -2.25 28.05 -3.92
N PRO A 280 -3.13 29.07 -4.00
CA PRO A 280 -3.87 29.52 -2.82
C PRO A 280 -4.72 28.37 -2.26
N TYR A 281 -4.93 28.37 -0.94
CA TYR A 281 -5.87 27.42 -0.34
C TYR A 281 -7.29 27.71 -0.82
N HIS A 282 -8.00 26.68 -1.19
CA HIS A 282 -9.42 26.76 -1.50
C HIS A 282 -10.17 25.56 -0.91
N LEU A 283 -11.43 25.77 -0.61
CA LEU A 283 -12.28 24.65 -0.17
C LEU A 283 -12.50 23.69 -1.34
N PRO A 284 -12.13 22.42 -1.18
CA PRO A 284 -12.32 21.43 -2.23
C PRO A 284 -13.79 21.28 -2.62
N SER A 285 -14.06 21.19 -3.90
CA SER A 285 -15.41 20.88 -4.34
C SER A 285 -15.66 19.37 -4.15
N TRP A 286 -16.63 19.03 -3.32
CA TRP A 286 -16.93 17.63 -2.97
C TRP A 286 -17.15 16.74 -4.19
N LYS A 287 -17.83 17.28 -5.20
CA LYS A 287 -18.06 16.57 -6.48
C LYS A 287 -16.75 16.22 -7.19
N SER A 288 -15.79 17.14 -7.24
CA SER A 288 -14.47 16.91 -7.84
C SER A 288 -13.67 15.87 -7.07
N VAL A 289 -13.67 15.97 -5.75
CA VAL A 289 -12.94 15.05 -4.87
C VAL A 289 -13.45 13.61 -5.05
N VAL A 290 -14.77 13.41 -4.97
CA VAL A 290 -15.39 12.09 -5.14
C VAL A 290 -15.16 11.53 -6.54
N LEU A 291 -15.30 12.37 -7.58
CA LEU A 291 -15.09 11.91 -8.95
C LEU A 291 -13.63 11.47 -9.20
N ARG A 292 -12.66 12.25 -8.71
CA ARG A 292 -11.23 11.89 -8.82
C ARG A 292 -10.90 10.61 -8.03
N ALA A 293 -11.43 10.49 -6.81
CA ALA A 293 -11.26 9.29 -5.99
C ALA A 293 -11.84 8.06 -6.69
N TYR A 294 -13.03 8.16 -7.25
CA TYR A 294 -13.69 7.09 -8.01
C TYR A 294 -12.87 6.67 -9.25
N GLU A 295 -12.40 7.62 -10.06
CA GLU A 295 -11.60 7.31 -11.25
C GLU A 295 -10.26 6.64 -10.90
N ARG A 296 -9.63 7.06 -9.79
CA ARG A 296 -8.41 6.43 -9.29
C ARG A 296 -8.70 5.01 -8.78
N LEU A 297 -9.75 4.83 -7.98
CA LEU A 297 -10.19 3.53 -7.48
C LEU A 297 -10.53 2.58 -8.62
N LYS A 298 -11.37 3.01 -9.58
CA LYS A 298 -11.71 2.24 -10.77
C LYS A 298 -10.47 1.77 -11.53
N THR A 299 -9.53 2.70 -11.78
CA THR A 299 -8.29 2.38 -12.50
C THR A 299 -7.43 1.37 -11.73
N PHE A 300 -7.37 1.50 -10.40
CA PHE A 300 -6.69 0.56 -9.54
C PHE A 300 -7.33 -0.84 -9.59
N MET A 301 -8.65 -0.93 -9.38
CA MET A 301 -9.40 -2.19 -9.37
C MET A 301 -9.20 -2.97 -10.67
N PHE A 302 -9.33 -2.31 -11.82
CA PHE A 302 -9.12 -3.00 -13.12
C PHE A 302 -7.68 -3.44 -13.36
N ARG A 303 -6.68 -2.67 -12.90
CA ARG A 303 -5.27 -3.03 -13.10
C ARG A 303 -4.81 -4.12 -12.15
N ALA A 304 -5.15 -3.99 -10.88
CA ALA A 304 -4.80 -4.98 -9.86
C ALA A 304 -5.57 -6.29 -10.07
N GLY A 305 -6.88 -6.21 -10.37
CA GLY A 305 -7.73 -7.40 -10.58
C GLY A 305 -7.25 -8.27 -11.73
N LYS A 306 -6.78 -7.69 -12.84
CA LYS A 306 -6.21 -8.46 -13.97
C LYS A 306 -5.02 -9.35 -13.59
N VAL A 307 -4.31 -9.02 -12.51
CA VAL A 307 -3.16 -9.80 -12.05
C VAL A 307 -3.55 -10.65 -10.85
N LEU A 308 -4.28 -10.09 -9.89
CA LEU A 308 -4.58 -10.76 -8.63
C LEU A 308 -5.58 -11.92 -8.81
N ILE A 309 -6.65 -11.73 -9.59
CA ILE A 309 -7.65 -12.77 -9.81
C ILE A 309 -7.05 -14.03 -10.42
N PRO A 310 -6.25 -13.99 -11.53
CA PRO A 310 -5.59 -15.18 -12.05
C PRO A 310 -4.61 -15.82 -11.05
N VAL A 311 -3.90 -15.03 -10.26
CA VAL A 311 -2.96 -15.55 -9.24
C VAL A 311 -3.72 -16.32 -8.17
N ILE A 312 -4.81 -15.74 -7.64
CA ILE A 312 -5.64 -16.41 -6.63
C ILE A 312 -6.28 -17.68 -7.23
N ALA A 313 -6.74 -17.63 -8.47
CA ALA A 313 -7.29 -18.81 -9.14
C ALA A 313 -6.26 -19.95 -9.27
N VAL A 314 -5.00 -19.63 -9.56
CA VAL A 314 -3.92 -20.64 -9.59
C VAL A 314 -3.63 -21.17 -8.17
N LEU A 315 -3.59 -20.31 -7.16
CA LEU A 315 -3.35 -20.74 -5.78
C LEU A 315 -4.50 -21.62 -5.26
N ALA A 316 -5.76 -21.23 -5.51
CA ALA A 316 -6.92 -22.03 -5.15
C ALA A 316 -6.90 -23.41 -5.85
N PHE A 317 -6.54 -23.45 -7.12
CA PHE A 317 -6.36 -24.72 -7.83
C PHE A 317 -5.28 -25.59 -7.20
N LEU A 318 -4.11 -25.04 -6.86
CA LEU A 318 -3.02 -25.77 -6.21
C LEU A 318 -3.37 -26.24 -4.80
N ASN A 319 -4.22 -25.49 -4.10
CA ASN A 319 -4.69 -25.82 -2.76
C ASN A 319 -5.74 -26.94 -2.78
N SER A 320 -6.65 -26.93 -3.78
CA SER A 320 -7.71 -27.94 -3.89
C SER A 320 -7.25 -29.24 -4.54
N TYR A 321 -6.24 -29.20 -5.41
CA TYR A 321 -5.74 -30.37 -6.12
C TYR A 321 -4.82 -31.19 -5.21
N GLY A 322 -5.19 -32.46 -4.98
CA GLY A 322 -4.43 -33.41 -4.17
C GLY A 322 -3.27 -34.07 -4.93
N SER A 323 -2.26 -34.50 -4.21
CA SER A 323 -1.14 -35.26 -4.75
C SER A 323 -1.55 -36.66 -5.31
N ASP A 324 -2.74 -37.13 -4.97
CA ASP A 324 -3.38 -38.34 -5.44
C ASP A 324 -4.23 -38.13 -6.72
N GLY A 325 -4.32 -36.91 -7.22
CA GLY A 325 -5.11 -36.53 -8.39
C GLY A 325 -6.59 -36.27 -8.10
N THR A 326 -6.99 -36.21 -6.84
CA THR A 326 -8.36 -35.86 -6.44
C THR A 326 -8.51 -34.36 -6.18
N PHE A 327 -9.73 -33.84 -6.27
CA PHE A 327 -10.08 -32.48 -5.89
C PHE A 327 -10.81 -32.47 -4.53
N GLY A 328 -10.84 -31.32 -3.85
CA GLY A 328 -11.47 -31.19 -2.53
C GLY A 328 -10.50 -31.39 -1.36
N ASN A 329 -9.19 -31.25 -1.62
CA ASN A 329 -8.15 -31.30 -0.59
C ASN A 329 -7.76 -29.91 -0.11
N GLU A 330 -8.73 -29.00 -0.04
CA GLU A 330 -8.51 -27.61 0.42
C GLU A 330 -8.00 -27.62 1.87
N ASP A 331 -6.99 -26.80 2.13
CA ASP A 331 -6.35 -26.64 3.44
C ASP A 331 -5.88 -27.95 4.11
N SER A 332 -5.64 -29.00 3.32
CA SER A 332 -5.19 -30.29 3.80
C SER A 332 -3.71 -30.56 3.50
N GLU A 333 -3.13 -31.48 4.26
CA GLU A 333 -1.75 -31.93 4.06
C GLU A 333 -1.52 -32.60 2.69
N ASN A 334 -2.59 -33.09 2.05
CA ASN A 334 -2.56 -33.81 0.77
C ASN A 334 -2.57 -32.88 -0.44
N SER A 335 -2.80 -31.59 -0.25
CA SER A 335 -2.81 -30.63 -1.36
C SER A 335 -1.42 -30.51 -2.02
N VAL A 336 -1.42 -30.22 -3.32
CA VAL A 336 -0.16 -29.96 -4.07
C VAL A 336 0.56 -28.76 -3.48
N LEU A 337 -0.18 -27.74 -3.01
CA LEU A 337 0.40 -26.57 -2.35
C LEU A 337 1.15 -26.95 -1.07
N ALA A 338 0.57 -27.81 -0.23
CA ALA A 338 1.22 -28.35 0.96
C ALA A 338 2.45 -29.18 0.59
N SER A 339 2.35 -30.07 -0.43
CA SER A 339 3.46 -30.89 -0.90
C SER A 339 4.64 -30.04 -1.41
N MET A 340 4.36 -29.01 -2.20
CA MET A 340 5.38 -28.06 -2.65
C MET A 340 6.04 -27.34 -1.47
N SER A 341 5.24 -26.91 -0.50
CA SER A 341 5.74 -26.22 0.69
C SER A 341 6.60 -27.11 1.56
N LYS A 342 6.19 -28.38 1.78
CA LYS A 342 7.00 -29.40 2.48
C LYS A 342 8.34 -29.63 1.77
N THR A 343 8.39 -29.57 0.46
CA THR A 343 9.65 -29.69 -0.32
C THR A 343 10.57 -28.47 -0.13
N ILE A 344 10.00 -27.28 0.04
CA ILE A 344 10.76 -26.03 0.25
C ILE A 344 11.16 -25.85 1.72
N THR A 345 10.40 -26.36 2.67
CA THR A 345 10.63 -26.22 4.12
C THR A 345 12.08 -26.53 4.55
N PRO A 346 12.78 -27.55 4.03
CA PRO A 346 14.17 -27.81 4.40
C PRO A 346 15.13 -26.65 4.12
N VAL A 347 14.84 -25.81 3.12
CA VAL A 347 15.64 -24.62 2.78
C VAL A 347 15.45 -23.53 3.84
N LEU A 348 14.29 -23.51 4.52
CA LEU A 348 13.93 -22.54 5.56
C LEU A 348 14.31 -22.99 6.99
N ARG A 349 14.81 -24.21 7.16
CA ARG A 349 15.31 -24.71 8.45
C ARG A 349 16.33 -23.78 9.15
N PRO A 350 17.26 -23.12 8.43
CA PRO A 350 18.20 -22.19 9.08
C PRO A 350 17.51 -20.98 9.74
N ILE A 351 16.27 -20.66 9.31
CA ILE A 351 15.46 -19.57 9.88
C ILE A 351 14.63 -20.05 11.08
N GLY A 352 14.62 -21.38 11.37
CA GLY A 352 13.91 -21.98 12.50
C GLY A 352 12.58 -22.64 12.14
N ILE A 353 12.27 -22.85 10.85
CA ILE A 353 11.06 -23.54 10.40
C ILE A 353 11.34 -25.04 10.35
N SER A 354 10.63 -25.84 11.19
CA SER A 354 10.70 -27.30 11.19
C SER A 354 9.87 -27.92 10.06
N ASP A 355 10.09 -29.19 9.75
CA ASP A 355 9.32 -29.90 8.73
C ASP A 355 7.83 -30.05 9.10
N GLU A 356 7.53 -30.08 10.40
CA GLU A 356 6.17 -30.13 10.94
C GLU A 356 5.45 -28.78 10.79
N ASN A 357 6.22 -27.67 10.69
CA ASN A 357 5.71 -26.30 10.53
C ASN A 357 5.61 -25.89 9.05
N TRP A 358 5.17 -26.81 8.20
CA TRP A 358 4.96 -26.54 6.76
C TRP A 358 3.89 -25.46 6.50
N PRO A 359 2.84 -25.23 7.36
CA PRO A 359 1.88 -24.14 7.13
C PRO A 359 2.54 -22.76 7.09
N ALA A 360 3.55 -22.52 7.93
CA ALA A 360 4.33 -21.29 7.87
C ALA A 360 5.03 -21.10 6.50
N THR A 361 5.50 -22.20 5.89
CA THR A 361 6.10 -22.17 4.53
C THR A 361 5.04 -21.87 3.47
N VAL A 362 3.81 -22.42 3.60
CA VAL A 362 2.68 -22.07 2.72
C VAL A 362 2.39 -20.58 2.84
N GLY A 363 2.27 -20.05 4.06
CA GLY A 363 2.04 -18.63 4.30
C GLY A 363 3.13 -17.73 3.69
N ILE A 364 4.41 -18.10 3.79
CA ILE A 364 5.49 -17.37 3.13
C ILE A 364 5.35 -17.42 1.62
N PHE A 365 5.04 -18.59 1.05
CA PHE A 365 4.89 -18.76 -0.40
C PHE A 365 3.69 -17.98 -0.94
N THR A 366 2.53 -18.11 -0.33
CA THR A 366 1.32 -17.34 -0.70
C THR A 366 1.51 -15.84 -0.51
N GLY A 367 2.24 -15.44 0.53
CA GLY A 367 2.57 -14.05 0.84
C GLY A 367 3.46 -13.36 -0.19
N ILE A 368 4.23 -14.09 -0.98
CA ILE A 368 4.99 -13.54 -2.12
C ILE A 368 4.03 -13.01 -3.19
N PHE A 369 2.93 -13.70 -3.41
CA PHE A 369 1.93 -13.37 -4.43
C PHE A 369 0.85 -12.42 -3.89
N ALA A 370 0.32 -12.73 -2.70
CA ALA A 370 -0.77 -11.98 -2.06
C ALA A 370 -0.50 -11.90 -0.54
N LYS A 371 0.17 -10.86 -0.12
CA LYS A 371 0.55 -10.66 1.30
C LYS A 371 -0.66 -10.59 2.25
N GLU A 372 -1.81 -10.19 1.72
CA GLU A 372 -3.08 -10.13 2.43
C GLU A 372 -3.62 -11.52 2.78
N ALA A 373 -3.34 -12.50 1.93
CA ALA A 373 -3.77 -13.87 2.14
C ALA A 373 -2.96 -14.62 3.22
N VAL A 374 -1.81 -14.06 3.65
CA VAL A 374 -0.92 -14.75 4.61
C VAL A 374 -1.64 -15.11 5.89
N VAL A 375 -2.34 -14.13 6.48
CA VAL A 375 -3.02 -14.33 7.78
C VAL A 375 -4.13 -15.36 7.63
N GLY A 376 -5.02 -15.20 6.64
CA GLY A 376 -6.11 -16.15 6.39
C GLY A 376 -5.61 -17.56 6.05
N THR A 377 -4.58 -17.70 5.20
CA THR A 377 -4.00 -19.01 4.88
C THR A 377 -3.34 -19.67 6.09
N ILE A 378 -2.66 -18.92 6.92
CA ILE A 378 -2.04 -19.44 8.14
C ILE A 378 -3.13 -19.86 9.11
N ASP A 379 -4.17 -19.05 9.29
CA ASP A 379 -5.26 -19.34 10.22
C ASP A 379 -6.04 -20.59 9.80
N SER A 380 -6.44 -20.69 8.52
CA SER A 380 -7.16 -21.87 8.01
C SER A 380 -6.34 -23.16 8.17
N LEU A 381 -5.04 -23.13 7.84
CA LEU A 381 -4.19 -24.31 7.93
C LEU A 381 -3.94 -24.77 9.36
N TYR A 382 -3.65 -23.85 10.29
CA TYR A 382 -3.45 -24.23 11.68
C TYR A 382 -4.76 -24.66 12.36
N SER A 383 -5.88 -24.00 12.05
CA SER A 383 -7.20 -24.41 12.54
C SER A 383 -7.60 -25.80 12.02
N ALA A 384 -7.35 -26.08 10.75
CA ALA A 384 -7.58 -27.42 10.17
C ALA A 384 -6.70 -28.50 10.84
N MET A 385 -5.43 -28.19 11.16
CA MET A 385 -4.55 -29.12 11.86
C MET A 385 -5.03 -29.39 13.30
N ASP A 386 -5.49 -28.35 14.02
CA ASP A 386 -5.99 -28.49 15.38
C ASP A 386 -7.32 -29.24 15.42
N ALA A 387 -8.24 -28.98 14.46
CA ALA A 387 -9.50 -29.73 14.30
C ALA A 387 -9.25 -31.20 13.98
N ALA A 388 -8.30 -31.51 13.10
CA ALA A 388 -7.87 -32.87 12.79
C ALA A 388 -7.29 -33.59 14.02
N ALA A 389 -6.56 -32.87 14.87
CA ALA A 389 -6.01 -33.42 16.12
C ALA A 389 -7.10 -33.64 17.19
N ALA A 390 -8.13 -32.78 17.25
CA ALA A 390 -9.25 -32.86 18.18
C ALA A 390 -10.30 -33.91 17.76
N GLY A 391 -10.34 -34.30 16.49
CA GLY A 391 -11.31 -35.27 15.97
C GLY A 391 -12.75 -34.71 15.91
N GLU A 392 -12.92 -33.41 15.90
CA GLU A 392 -14.22 -32.77 15.77
C GLU A 392 -14.63 -32.73 14.30
N PRO A 393 -15.87 -33.14 13.95
CA PRO A 393 -16.37 -33.02 12.60
C PRO A 393 -16.63 -31.55 12.28
N GLU A 394 -16.20 -31.08 11.11
CA GLU A 394 -16.57 -29.76 10.58
C GLU A 394 -18.10 -29.66 10.53
N GLU A 395 -18.68 -28.72 11.30
CA GLU A 395 -20.11 -28.44 11.22
C GLU A 395 -20.39 -27.77 9.85
N GLU A 396 -21.01 -28.50 8.95
CA GLU A 396 -21.56 -27.95 7.70
C GLU A 396 -22.72 -27.02 8.04
N GLU A 397 -22.46 -25.72 8.20
CA GLU A 397 -23.51 -24.71 8.27
C GLU A 397 -24.28 -24.71 6.96
N SER A 398 -25.60 -24.87 7.04
CA SER A 398 -26.47 -24.82 5.87
C SER A 398 -26.40 -23.44 5.23
N PHE A 399 -25.85 -23.36 4.03
CA PHE A 399 -25.72 -22.11 3.28
C PHE A 399 -27.11 -21.49 3.01
N SER A 400 -27.26 -20.22 3.39
CA SER A 400 -28.44 -19.41 3.09
C SER A 400 -27.99 -18.06 2.53
N LEU A 401 -28.11 -17.88 1.21
CA LEU A 401 -27.74 -16.65 0.51
C LEU A 401 -28.38 -15.41 1.16
N PHE A 402 -29.64 -15.50 1.54
CA PHE A 402 -30.36 -14.38 2.16
C PHE A 402 -29.87 -14.11 3.59
N GLY A 403 -29.50 -15.16 4.32
CA GLY A 403 -28.89 -15.07 5.65
C GLY A 403 -27.53 -14.32 5.59
N LYS A 404 -26.65 -14.75 4.71
CA LYS A 404 -25.31 -14.13 4.49
C LYS A 404 -25.42 -12.67 4.02
N ILE A 405 -26.36 -12.34 3.13
CA ILE A 405 -26.58 -10.94 2.73
C ILE A 405 -27.09 -10.10 3.92
N SER A 406 -27.98 -10.65 4.75
CA SER A 406 -28.45 -9.96 5.96
C SER A 406 -27.31 -9.73 6.96
N GLU A 407 -26.44 -10.71 7.13
CA GLU A 407 -25.23 -10.63 7.94
C GLU A 407 -24.27 -9.56 7.41
N ALA A 408 -24.04 -9.49 6.11
CA ALA A 408 -23.24 -8.45 5.48
C ALA A 408 -23.77 -7.04 5.80
N PHE A 409 -25.09 -6.82 5.74
CA PHE A 409 -25.65 -5.51 6.14
C PHE A 409 -25.57 -5.26 7.64
N ALA A 410 -25.62 -6.29 8.48
CA ALA A 410 -25.47 -6.17 9.93
C ALA A 410 -24.04 -5.88 10.36
N SER A 411 -23.03 -6.23 9.57
CA SER A 411 -21.63 -5.93 9.86
C SER A 411 -21.32 -4.42 9.82
N ILE A 412 -22.04 -3.63 9.00
CA ILE A 412 -21.79 -2.18 8.88
C ILE A 412 -21.98 -1.43 10.21
N PRO A 413 -23.14 -1.55 10.92
CA PRO A 413 -23.29 -0.92 12.23
C PRO A 413 -22.29 -1.43 13.26
N ALA A 414 -21.96 -2.73 13.23
CA ALA A 414 -20.97 -3.33 14.12
C ALA A 414 -19.59 -2.72 13.91
N GLY A 415 -19.11 -2.66 12.66
CA GLY A 415 -17.84 -2.03 12.30
C GLY A 415 -17.79 -0.54 12.65
N LEU A 416 -18.89 0.20 12.39
CA LEU A 416 -18.96 1.63 12.74
C LEU A 416 -19.00 1.89 14.26
N SER A 417 -19.55 0.99 15.08
CA SER A 417 -19.50 1.12 16.54
C SER A 417 -18.06 1.00 17.06
N GLY A 418 -17.26 0.11 16.49
CA GLY A 418 -15.83 -0.04 16.80
C GLY A 418 -15.00 1.19 16.43
N VAL A 419 -15.41 1.97 15.41
CA VAL A 419 -14.71 3.21 15.02
C VAL A 419 -14.72 4.25 16.15
N ALA A 420 -15.77 4.31 16.96
CA ALA A 420 -15.85 5.27 18.08
C ALA A 420 -14.82 4.92 19.17
N ASP A 421 -14.59 3.64 19.44
CA ASP A 421 -13.63 3.16 20.41
C ASP A 421 -12.18 3.32 19.88
N SER A 422 -11.95 3.05 18.60
CA SER A 422 -10.66 3.21 17.92
C SER A 422 -10.25 4.67 17.71
N LEU A 423 -11.16 5.65 17.90
CA LEU A 423 -10.82 7.07 17.86
C LEU A 423 -9.82 7.46 18.97
N PHE A 424 -9.80 6.71 20.06
CA PHE A 424 -8.84 6.85 21.15
C PHE A 424 -7.57 6.04 20.94
N ASP A 425 -7.55 5.11 19.96
CA ASP A 425 -6.37 4.38 19.51
C ASP A 425 -6.10 4.60 18.01
N PRO A 426 -5.42 5.67 17.73
CA PRO A 426 -5.32 6.25 16.40
C PRO A 426 -4.43 5.53 15.41
N LEU A 427 -3.65 4.59 15.84
CA LEU A 427 -2.76 3.81 14.96
C LEU A 427 -3.24 2.37 14.78
N GLY A 428 -4.38 2.00 15.39
CA GLY A 428 -4.78 0.59 15.51
C GLY A 428 -3.70 -0.25 16.20
N ILE A 429 -2.85 0.43 17.00
CA ILE A 429 -1.81 -0.17 17.81
C ILE A 429 -2.33 -0.33 19.25
N GLY A 430 -3.62 -0.20 19.45
CA GLY A 430 -4.36 -0.63 20.62
C GLY A 430 -4.39 -2.15 20.75
N ILE A 431 -3.38 -2.76 20.12
CA ILE A 431 -2.96 -4.09 20.44
C ILE A 431 -2.55 -3.98 21.91
N GLY A 432 -3.53 -4.26 22.75
CA GLY A 432 -3.38 -4.30 24.17
C GLY A 432 -2.14 -5.10 24.58
N ASP A 433 -1.86 -5.14 25.80
CA ASP A 433 -0.80 -6.02 26.29
C ASP A 433 -1.06 -7.43 25.72
N PHE A 434 -0.25 -7.91 24.77
CA PHE A 434 -0.34 -9.27 24.18
C PHE A 434 -0.13 -10.37 25.21
N SER A 435 -0.16 -10.01 26.51
CA SER A 435 -0.08 -10.94 27.62
C SER A 435 -1.24 -11.93 27.64
N ASP A 436 -2.40 -11.56 27.12
CA ASP A 436 -3.53 -12.45 26.93
C ASP A 436 -3.68 -12.83 25.44
N ARG A 437 -3.34 -14.08 25.12
CA ARG A 437 -3.39 -14.61 23.74
C ARG A 437 -4.82 -14.71 23.20
N GLU A 438 -5.81 -14.92 24.07
CA GLU A 438 -7.21 -14.99 23.64
C GLU A 438 -7.72 -13.61 23.23
N GLU A 439 -7.36 -12.56 23.97
CA GLU A 439 -7.75 -11.19 23.64
C GLU A 439 -7.05 -10.70 22.36
N ALA A 440 -5.75 -10.99 22.21
CA ALA A 440 -4.99 -10.70 21.02
C ALA A 440 -5.50 -11.45 19.76
N ALA A 441 -5.89 -12.71 19.91
CA ALA A 441 -6.47 -13.49 18.82
C ALA A 441 -7.83 -12.91 18.39
N LYS A 442 -8.67 -12.52 19.33
CA LYS A 442 -9.98 -11.92 19.07
C LYS A 442 -9.85 -10.57 18.37
N GLU A 443 -8.90 -9.73 18.80
CA GLU A 443 -8.64 -8.44 18.13
C GLU A 443 -8.11 -8.59 16.69
N MET A 444 -7.39 -9.68 16.42
CA MET A 444 -6.86 -9.96 15.09
C MET A 444 -7.79 -10.83 14.22
N GLU A 445 -8.98 -11.18 14.73
CA GLU A 445 -9.92 -12.08 14.03
C GLU A 445 -9.28 -13.43 13.65
N VAL A 446 -8.36 -13.92 14.47
CA VAL A 446 -7.62 -15.18 14.27
C VAL A 446 -7.98 -16.15 15.38
N ASN A 447 -8.03 -17.44 15.07
CA ASN A 447 -8.28 -18.46 16.10
C ASN A 447 -7.16 -18.44 17.15
N SER A 448 -7.52 -18.48 18.45
CA SER A 448 -6.56 -18.53 19.56
C SER A 448 -5.65 -19.76 19.49
N ALA A 449 -6.15 -20.86 18.94
CA ALA A 449 -5.39 -22.08 18.67
C ALA A 449 -4.25 -21.84 17.66
N THR A 450 -4.48 -21.01 16.62
CA THR A 450 -3.47 -20.65 15.61
C THR A 450 -2.24 -20.01 16.25
N LEU A 451 -2.42 -19.06 17.19
CA LEU A 451 -1.31 -18.45 17.90
C LEU A 451 -0.55 -19.48 18.77
N GLY A 452 -1.27 -20.38 19.41
CA GLY A 452 -0.70 -21.47 20.23
C GLY A 452 0.14 -22.42 19.39
N SER A 453 -0.44 -22.97 18.33
CA SER A 453 0.21 -23.93 17.42
C SER A 453 1.40 -23.32 16.71
N MET A 454 1.29 -22.08 16.25
CA MET A 454 2.36 -21.34 15.62
C MET A 454 3.59 -21.21 16.55
N VAL A 455 3.39 -20.81 17.80
CA VAL A 455 4.48 -20.70 18.80
C VAL A 455 5.10 -22.06 19.09
N THR A 456 4.27 -23.07 19.35
CA THR A 456 4.75 -24.43 19.70
C THR A 456 5.60 -25.02 18.58
N LEU A 457 5.16 -24.95 17.34
CA LEU A 457 5.87 -25.48 16.19
C LEU A 457 7.17 -24.72 15.88
N PHE A 458 7.22 -23.41 16.10
CA PHE A 458 8.46 -22.64 15.99
C PHE A 458 9.44 -22.95 17.14
N GLU A 459 8.97 -23.18 18.36
CA GLU A 459 9.81 -23.60 19.50
C GLU A 459 10.43 -24.97 19.27
N ILE A 460 9.67 -25.93 18.75
CA ILE A 460 10.16 -27.26 18.35
C ILE A 460 11.26 -27.12 17.30
N GLY A 461 11.05 -26.28 16.27
CA GLY A 461 12.05 -26.02 15.24
C GLY A 461 13.34 -25.41 15.78
N ARG A 462 13.26 -24.48 16.73
CA ARG A 462 14.44 -23.89 17.41
C ARG A 462 15.19 -24.89 18.28
N ALA A 463 14.49 -25.75 19.00
CA ALA A 463 15.12 -26.82 19.79
C ALA A 463 15.88 -27.79 18.89
N SER A 464 15.26 -28.26 17.81
CA SER A 464 15.87 -29.14 16.80
C SER A 464 17.12 -28.51 16.13
N CYS A 465 17.12 -27.21 15.89
CA CYS A 465 18.31 -26.51 15.39
C CYS A 465 19.44 -26.43 16.41
N ARG A 466 19.13 -26.24 17.72
CA ARG A 466 20.14 -26.20 18.78
C ARG A 466 20.83 -27.54 19.01
N GLU A 467 20.12 -28.64 18.90
CA GLU A 467 20.68 -29.98 19.06
C GLU A 467 21.63 -30.39 17.92
N ARG A 468 21.49 -29.78 16.74
CA ARG A 468 22.34 -30.09 15.58
C ARG A 468 23.61 -29.21 15.47
N VAL A 469 23.73 -28.15 16.25
CA VAL A 469 24.89 -27.26 16.32
C VAL A 469 25.79 -27.60 17.52
#